data_9f5c93d271f69aa92ee4eb8cb3f34a31
#
_entry.id   9f5c93d271f69aa92ee4eb8cb3f34a31
#
_cell.length_a   1.000
_cell.length_b   1.000
_cell.length_c   1.000
_cell.angle_alpha   90.00
_cell.angle_beta   90.00
_cell.angle_gamma   90.00
#
_symmetry.space_group_name_H-M   'P 1'
#
loop_
_entity.id
_entity.type
_entity.pdbx_description
1 polymer ?
#
loop_
_entity_poly.entity_id
_entity_poly.type
_entity_poly.pdbx_seq_one_letter_code
_entity_poly.pdbx_strand_id
1 'polypeptide(L)'
;MINITEIAFTVYPVSDIARARDFYQNLLGLPPSGIDDEIEGMPGKYWIEYEVGNATFAISNAWEPSGQAGPSVAFEVSDLEAAVAKLKEAGVRFVAENIDSPVCSFALITDPDGNGITIHKRKPSADQ
;
A
#
# COMPACT_ATOMS: atom_id res chain seq x y z
N MET A 1 -28.02 -9.93 -11.59
CA MET A 1 -26.62 -9.73 -11.23
C MET A 1 -26.49 -9.09 -9.85
N ILE A 2 -25.32 -9.22 -9.24
CA ILE A 2 -25.05 -8.60 -7.94
C ILE A 2 -24.85 -7.10 -8.14
N ASN A 3 -25.37 -6.29 -7.22
CA ASN A 3 -25.22 -4.84 -7.26
C ASN A 3 -24.02 -4.43 -6.40
N ILE A 4 -22.86 -4.26 -7.03
CA ILE A 4 -21.61 -3.83 -6.35
C ILE A 4 -21.57 -2.32 -6.37
N THR A 5 -21.46 -1.69 -5.18
CA THR A 5 -21.54 -0.24 -5.04
C THR A 5 -20.18 0.42 -4.87
N GLU A 6 -19.20 -0.28 -4.30
CA GLU A 6 -17.87 0.27 -4.07
C GLU A 6 -16.88 -0.83 -3.72
N ILE A 7 -15.59 -0.48 -3.70
CA ILE A 7 -14.58 -1.34 -3.07
C ILE A 7 -14.50 -0.91 -1.62
N ALA A 8 -14.94 -1.80 -0.70
CA ALA A 8 -15.02 -1.46 0.72
C ALA A 8 -13.65 -1.21 1.34
N PHE A 9 -12.69 -2.06 1.02
CA PHE A 9 -11.31 -1.91 1.46
C PHE A 9 -10.40 -2.79 0.59
N THR A 10 -9.09 -2.51 0.68
CA THR A 10 -8.04 -3.37 0.16
C THR A 10 -7.20 -3.81 1.34
N VAL A 11 -6.95 -5.12 1.51
CA VAL A 11 -6.16 -5.63 2.63
C VAL A 11 -4.96 -6.42 2.12
N TYR A 12 -3.81 -6.17 2.74
CA TYR A 12 -2.59 -6.94 2.47
C TYR A 12 -2.24 -7.82 3.68
N PRO A 13 -1.96 -9.10 3.45
CA PRO A 13 -1.47 -9.98 4.51
C PRO A 13 -0.03 -9.62 4.86
N VAL A 14 0.27 -9.59 6.15
CA VAL A 14 1.63 -9.33 6.63
C VAL A 14 1.96 -10.34 7.71
N SER A 15 3.24 -10.70 7.82
CA SER A 15 3.67 -11.70 8.81
C SER A 15 3.96 -11.09 10.17
N ASP A 16 4.44 -9.85 10.20
CA ASP A 16 4.87 -9.15 11.41
C ASP A 16 4.19 -7.79 11.47
N ILE A 17 3.24 -7.65 12.38
CA ILE A 17 2.43 -6.43 12.49
C ILE A 17 3.29 -5.21 12.86
N ALA A 18 4.26 -5.36 13.77
CA ALA A 18 5.11 -4.23 14.17
C ALA A 18 5.94 -3.74 12.97
N ARG A 19 6.52 -4.66 12.22
CA ARG A 19 7.32 -4.33 11.02
C ARG A 19 6.45 -3.72 9.93
N ALA A 20 5.27 -4.28 9.71
CA ALA A 20 4.33 -3.76 8.71
C ALA A 20 3.84 -2.38 9.08
N ARG A 21 3.51 -2.15 10.35
CA ARG A 21 3.09 -0.83 10.85
C ARG A 21 4.19 0.20 10.62
N ASP A 22 5.44 -0.16 10.91
CA ASP A 22 6.58 0.73 10.70
C ASP A 22 6.71 1.10 9.21
N PHE A 23 6.54 0.13 8.33
CA PHE A 23 6.61 0.36 6.89
C PHE A 23 5.44 1.24 6.40
N TYR A 24 4.21 0.84 6.65
CA TYR A 24 3.05 1.53 6.09
C TYR A 24 2.77 2.86 6.78
N GLN A 25 2.88 2.91 8.08
CA GLN A 25 2.52 4.09 8.87
C GLN A 25 3.67 5.08 8.98
N ASN A 26 4.87 4.62 9.33
CA ASN A 26 6.00 5.51 9.57
C ASN A 26 6.76 5.85 8.29
N LEU A 27 7.06 4.87 7.45
CA LEU A 27 7.80 5.13 6.22
C LEU A 27 6.91 5.69 5.12
N LEU A 28 5.80 5.02 4.79
CA LEU A 28 4.88 5.49 3.75
C LEU A 28 4.00 6.65 4.23
N GLY A 29 3.81 6.79 5.52
CA GLY A 29 3.03 7.88 6.09
C GLY A 29 1.52 7.73 5.93
N LEU A 30 1.00 6.52 5.84
CA LEU A 30 -0.44 6.33 5.72
C LEU A 30 -1.15 6.77 7.01
N PRO A 31 -2.23 7.56 6.90
CA PRO A 31 -2.92 8.08 8.09
C PRO A 31 -3.77 7.00 8.75
N PRO A 32 -3.54 6.71 10.06
CA PRO A 32 -4.36 5.74 10.78
C PRO A 32 -5.83 6.17 10.83
N SER A 33 -6.74 5.21 10.68
CA SER A 33 -8.17 5.48 10.75
C SER A 33 -8.72 5.40 12.19
N GLY A 34 -7.93 4.84 13.11
CA GLY A 34 -8.38 4.54 14.47
C GLY A 34 -8.82 3.09 14.65
N ILE A 35 -8.93 2.32 13.59
CA ILE A 35 -9.20 0.89 13.65
C ILE A 35 -7.87 0.15 13.68
N ASP A 36 -7.53 -0.42 14.84
CA ASP A 36 -6.25 -1.03 15.12
C ASP A 36 -6.50 -2.04 16.25
N ASP A 37 -7.19 -3.12 15.89
CA ASP A 37 -7.76 -4.02 16.88
C ASP A 37 -7.31 -5.46 16.67
N GLU A 38 -7.16 -6.16 17.81
CA GLU A 38 -7.06 -7.60 17.76
C GLU A 38 -8.38 -8.17 17.27
N ILE A 39 -8.32 -9.12 16.35
CA ILE A 39 -9.52 -9.73 15.78
C ILE A 39 -10.16 -10.64 16.81
N GLU A 40 -11.45 -10.43 17.08
CA GLU A 40 -12.20 -11.22 18.04
C GLU A 40 -12.14 -12.70 17.68
N GLY A 41 -11.79 -13.53 18.66
CA GLY A 41 -11.67 -14.97 18.45
C GLY A 41 -10.37 -15.43 17.81
N MET A 42 -9.46 -14.50 17.53
CA MET A 42 -8.16 -14.81 16.89
C MET A 42 -7.02 -14.14 17.67
N PRO A 43 -6.64 -14.71 18.84
CA PRO A 43 -5.58 -14.10 19.66
C PRO A 43 -4.27 -13.90 18.89
N GLY A 44 -3.68 -12.71 19.04
CA GLY A 44 -2.45 -12.36 18.36
C GLY A 44 -2.62 -11.93 16.91
N LYS A 45 -3.84 -11.92 16.40
CA LYS A 45 -4.14 -11.50 15.03
C LYS A 45 -4.82 -10.13 15.04
N TYR A 46 -4.35 -9.23 14.19
CA TYR A 46 -4.76 -7.83 14.18
C TYR A 46 -5.30 -7.40 12.83
N TRP A 47 -6.15 -6.38 12.85
CA TRP A 47 -6.68 -5.72 11.67
C TRP A 47 -6.45 -4.23 11.85
N ILE A 48 -5.66 -3.62 10.96
CA ILE A 48 -5.28 -2.22 11.06
C ILE A 48 -5.70 -1.52 9.77
N GLU A 49 -6.51 -0.46 9.90
CA GLU A 49 -7.00 0.30 8.76
C GLU A 49 -6.34 1.67 8.67
N TYR A 50 -6.15 2.10 7.44
CA TYR A 50 -5.67 3.43 7.08
C TYR A 50 -6.64 4.05 6.10
N GLU A 51 -6.92 5.34 6.27
CA GLU A 51 -7.75 6.08 5.34
C GLU A 51 -6.85 6.82 4.35
N VAL A 52 -7.02 6.54 3.06
CA VAL A 52 -6.20 7.14 2.01
C VAL A 52 -7.15 7.78 1.01
N GLY A 53 -7.34 9.10 1.09
CA GLY A 53 -8.36 9.80 0.31
C GLY A 53 -9.74 9.24 0.66
N ASN A 54 -10.46 8.76 -0.33
CA ASN A 54 -11.78 8.17 -0.14
C ASN A 54 -11.73 6.64 0.00
N ALA A 55 -10.53 6.08 0.13
CA ALA A 55 -10.35 4.63 0.14
C ALA A 55 -9.83 4.17 1.51
N THR A 56 -10.12 2.93 1.84
CA THR A 56 -9.61 2.26 3.04
C THR A 56 -8.60 1.21 2.63
N PHE A 57 -7.41 1.30 3.18
CA PHE A 57 -6.37 0.29 3.03
C PHE A 57 -6.11 -0.36 4.39
N ALA A 58 -5.99 -1.68 4.43
CA ALA A 58 -5.77 -2.40 5.68
C ALA A 58 -4.58 -3.34 5.57
N ILE A 59 -4.00 -3.65 6.73
CA ILE A 59 -3.02 -4.73 6.87
C ILE A 59 -3.52 -5.67 7.96
N SER A 60 -3.18 -6.95 7.83
CA SER A 60 -3.59 -7.96 8.80
C SER A 60 -2.62 -9.13 8.78
N ASN A 61 -2.36 -9.70 9.96
CA ASN A 61 -1.59 -10.94 10.06
C ASN A 61 -2.49 -12.16 10.28
N ALA A 62 -3.77 -12.03 9.93
CA ALA A 62 -4.73 -13.13 10.08
C ALA A 62 -4.44 -14.32 9.14
N TRP A 63 -3.71 -14.07 8.05
CA TRP A 63 -3.25 -15.13 7.14
C TRP A 63 -1.87 -14.80 6.62
N GLU A 64 -1.17 -15.83 6.10
CA GLU A 64 0.21 -15.68 5.65
C GLU A 64 0.31 -15.02 4.28
N PRO A 65 1.24 -14.07 4.09
CA PRO A 65 1.53 -13.56 2.75
C PRO A 65 2.18 -14.65 1.90
N SER A 66 1.92 -14.61 0.59
CA SER A 66 2.51 -15.59 -0.34
C SER A 66 4.01 -15.36 -0.57
N GLY A 67 4.49 -14.16 -0.28
CA GLY A 67 5.86 -13.75 -0.60
C GLY A 67 6.04 -13.36 -2.06
N GLN A 68 4.98 -13.39 -2.85
CA GLN A 68 5.00 -13.04 -4.26
C GLN A 68 4.06 -11.87 -4.53
N ALA A 69 4.44 -11.05 -5.50
CA ALA A 69 3.57 -9.96 -5.94
C ALA A 69 2.35 -10.53 -6.64
N GLY A 70 1.19 -9.98 -6.33
CA GLY A 70 -0.08 -10.30 -6.97
C GLY A 70 -0.75 -9.00 -7.39
N PRO A 71 -2.06 -8.86 -7.20
CA PRO A 71 -2.71 -7.58 -7.38
C PRO A 71 -2.03 -6.53 -6.52
N SER A 72 -1.90 -5.31 -7.04
CA SER A 72 -1.11 -4.26 -6.42
C SER A 72 -2.01 -3.06 -6.12
N VAL A 73 -1.80 -2.43 -4.97
CA VAL A 73 -2.39 -1.13 -4.70
C VAL A 73 -1.48 -0.07 -5.29
N ALA A 74 -2.06 0.96 -5.90
CA ALA A 74 -1.32 2.11 -6.39
C ALA A 74 -1.63 3.30 -5.48
N PHE A 75 -0.58 3.88 -4.90
CA PHE A 75 -0.69 5.08 -4.09
C PHE A 75 -0.28 6.28 -4.94
N GLU A 76 -1.17 7.23 -5.11
CA GLU A 76 -0.86 8.47 -5.81
C GLU A 76 -0.01 9.37 -4.92
N VAL A 77 1.11 9.87 -5.46
CA VAL A 77 2.00 10.78 -4.74
C VAL A 77 2.08 12.12 -5.48
N SER A 78 2.36 13.17 -4.74
CA SER A 78 2.51 14.50 -5.33
C SER A 78 3.86 14.71 -6.01
N ASP A 79 4.89 13.98 -5.57
CA ASP A 79 6.25 14.10 -6.09
C ASP A 79 6.88 12.71 -6.14
N LEU A 80 6.90 12.12 -7.33
CA LEU A 80 7.40 10.76 -7.51
C LEU A 80 8.92 10.68 -7.28
N GLU A 81 9.68 11.65 -7.77
CA GLU A 81 11.14 11.63 -7.59
C GLU A 81 11.52 11.67 -6.11
N ALA A 82 10.86 12.53 -5.33
CA ALA A 82 11.11 12.63 -3.89
C ALA A 82 10.72 11.35 -3.18
N ALA A 83 9.58 10.75 -3.55
CA ALA A 83 9.12 9.50 -2.96
C ALA A 83 10.10 8.36 -3.24
N VAL A 84 10.56 8.23 -4.49
CA VAL A 84 11.53 7.20 -4.89
C VAL A 84 12.83 7.38 -4.12
N ALA A 85 13.34 8.61 -4.02
CA ALA A 85 14.59 8.88 -3.31
C ALA A 85 14.50 8.48 -1.84
N LYS A 86 13.38 8.80 -1.20
CA LYS A 86 13.16 8.45 0.21
C LYS A 86 13.07 6.95 0.43
N LEU A 87 12.37 6.26 -0.47
CA LEU A 87 12.23 4.80 -0.38
C LEU A 87 13.56 4.09 -0.61
N LYS A 88 14.37 4.57 -1.54
CA LYS A 88 15.73 4.04 -1.75
C LYS A 88 16.61 4.23 -0.53
N GLU A 89 16.56 5.41 0.06
CA GLU A 89 17.33 5.73 1.26
C GLU A 89 16.94 4.80 2.41
N ALA A 90 15.67 4.43 2.49
CA ALA A 90 15.16 3.52 3.52
C ALA A 90 15.44 2.04 3.21
N GLY A 91 16.05 1.72 2.07
CA GLY A 91 16.39 0.35 1.71
C GLY A 91 15.23 -0.47 1.17
N VAL A 92 14.18 0.17 0.69
CA VAL A 92 13.01 -0.51 0.12
C VAL A 92 13.42 -1.22 -1.17
N ARG A 93 12.90 -2.44 -1.36
CA ARG A 93 13.14 -3.21 -2.58
C ARG A 93 12.31 -2.66 -3.73
N PHE A 94 12.98 -2.34 -4.83
CA PHE A 94 12.34 -1.91 -6.07
C PHE A 94 12.30 -3.06 -7.08
N VAL A 95 11.14 -3.27 -7.67
CA VAL A 95 10.98 -4.15 -8.83
C VAL A 95 11.28 -3.37 -10.10
N ALA A 96 10.84 -2.10 -10.15
CA ALA A 96 11.14 -1.18 -11.24
C ALA A 96 11.12 0.24 -10.68
N GLU A 97 12.09 1.07 -11.07
CA GLU A 97 12.27 2.39 -10.49
C GLU A 97 11.59 3.51 -11.26
N ASN A 98 11.48 3.37 -12.56
CA ASN A 98 10.99 4.47 -13.38
C ASN A 98 10.31 3.92 -14.62
N ILE A 99 9.01 3.86 -14.56
CA ILE A 99 8.19 3.47 -15.69
C ILE A 99 7.40 4.70 -16.11
N ASP A 100 7.54 5.08 -17.37
CA ASP A 100 6.88 6.25 -17.90
C ASP A 100 5.90 5.86 -18.99
N SER A 101 4.71 6.46 -18.95
CA SER A 101 3.67 6.25 -19.93
C SER A 101 3.10 7.62 -20.34
N PRO A 102 2.27 7.68 -21.41
CA PRO A 102 1.67 8.96 -21.79
C PRO A 102 0.80 9.59 -20.70
N VAL A 103 0.26 8.79 -19.76
CA VAL A 103 -0.71 9.27 -18.78
C VAL A 103 -0.20 9.31 -17.34
N CYS A 104 0.91 8.63 -17.06
CA CYS A 104 1.44 8.55 -15.70
C CYS A 104 2.89 8.11 -15.68
N SER A 105 3.53 8.32 -14.54
CA SER A 105 4.83 7.74 -14.23
C SER A 105 4.71 6.99 -12.92
N PHE A 106 5.42 5.88 -12.77
CA PHE A 106 5.31 5.09 -11.53
C PHE A 106 6.55 4.25 -11.27
N ALA A 107 6.66 3.81 -10.03
CA ALA A 107 7.66 2.86 -9.57
C ALA A 107 6.94 1.68 -8.95
N LEU A 108 7.56 0.51 -9.05
CA LEU A 108 7.04 -0.72 -8.44
C LEU A 108 7.98 -1.12 -7.31
N ILE A 109 7.42 -1.26 -6.12
CA ILE A 109 8.16 -1.67 -4.93
C ILE A 109 7.48 -2.87 -4.28
N THR A 110 8.13 -3.44 -3.28
CA THR A 110 7.51 -4.44 -2.43
C THR A 110 7.59 -4.01 -0.98
N ASP A 111 6.60 -4.43 -0.19
CA ASP A 111 6.68 -4.29 1.26
C ASP A 111 7.62 -5.37 1.84
N PRO A 112 7.87 -5.39 3.16
CA PRO A 112 8.75 -6.39 3.76
C PRO A 112 8.33 -7.85 3.57
N ASP A 113 7.06 -8.10 3.26
CA ASP A 113 6.53 -9.44 3.01
C ASP A 113 6.43 -9.80 1.54
N GLY A 114 6.91 -8.93 0.64
CA GLY A 114 6.86 -9.18 -0.79
C GLY A 114 5.58 -8.75 -1.47
N ASN A 115 4.65 -8.12 -0.75
CA ASN A 115 3.44 -7.59 -1.36
C ASN A 115 3.78 -6.44 -2.31
N GLY A 116 3.23 -6.46 -3.51
CA GLY A 116 3.49 -5.43 -4.52
C GLY A 116 2.78 -4.13 -4.23
N ILE A 117 3.47 -3.02 -4.44
CA ILE A 117 2.94 -1.67 -4.28
C ILE A 117 3.39 -0.83 -5.47
N THR A 118 2.48 -0.08 -6.04
CA THR A 118 2.78 0.89 -7.10
C THR A 118 2.79 2.28 -6.49
N ILE A 119 3.88 3.01 -6.68
CA ILE A 119 3.96 4.44 -6.32
C ILE A 119 3.74 5.21 -7.61
N HIS A 120 2.68 5.99 -7.67
CA HIS A 120 2.09 6.45 -8.91
C HIS A 120 1.94 7.96 -8.94
N LYS A 121 2.25 8.57 -10.10
CA LYS A 121 2.03 9.99 -10.32
C LYS A 121 1.33 10.18 -11.65
N ARG A 122 0.10 10.68 -11.58
CA ARG A 122 -0.69 10.98 -12.77
C ARG A 122 -0.13 12.21 -13.47
N LYS A 123 0.01 12.14 -14.79
CA LYS A 123 0.41 13.29 -15.57
C LYS A 123 -0.79 14.20 -15.82
N PRO A 124 -0.59 15.53 -15.88
CA PRO A 124 -1.66 16.41 -16.31
C PRO A 124 -2.14 16.01 -17.70
N SER A 125 -3.45 15.90 -17.83
CA SER A 125 -4.06 15.64 -19.14
C SER A 125 -4.21 16.94 -19.90
N ALA A 126 -4.16 16.87 -21.24
CA ALA A 126 -4.41 18.05 -22.09
C ALA A 126 -5.84 18.59 -21.92
N ASP A 127 -6.74 17.78 -21.37
CA ASP A 127 -8.14 18.13 -21.14
C ASP A 127 -8.40 18.69 -19.72
N GLN A 128 -7.37 18.87 -18.95
CA GLN A 128 -7.48 19.40 -17.58
C GLN A 128 -7.06 20.85 -17.52
#